data_3989f240b7bea3859abbd3f6729ac86c
#
_entry.id   3989f240b7bea3859abbd3f6729ac86c
#
_cell.length_a   1.000
_cell.length_b   1.000
_cell.length_c   1.000
_cell.angle_alpha   90.00
_cell.angle_beta   90.00
_cell.angle_gamma   90.00
#
_symmetry.space_group_name_H-M   'P 1'
#
loop_
_entity.id
_entity.type
_entity.pdbx_description
1 polymer ?
#
loop_
_entity_poly.entity_id
_entity_poly.type
_entity_poly.pdbx_seq_one_letter_code
_entity_poly.pdbx_strand_id
1 'polypeptide(L)'
;MKDIQLIKIFIIVFFVATIAIFIKLINLTVINAKSVDTLEISNKPRGIIYDSRMQPLTINIPAYTIYIDTQSVKLDGKAEKDINEGYDKIFGIIGITREKYLKTKRRTIKLIQNLSLDSYNKMREVKNEYGIRSIYGIESYKRFYPYNDIFAHVIGYMNKTETEGYAGLEASYENILSAENDNPKDLILTLDRDIQTIVRNEVLKTVAEKSPQSATIIVSDVESGSIIANYSYPSFDPNNPFIYVNSERLDRSIMSTIYPGSTMKIFAEIAAMEQGVVNRDERFYCRGYYDYSPQTRIHCDYPHGNIAFDDILKYSCNVA
;
A
#
# COMPACT_ATOMS: atom_id res chain seq x y z
N MET A 1 44.31 -54.93 -6.69
CA MET A 1 43.72 -54.43 -7.95
C MET A 1 42.31 -53.78 -7.77
N LYS A 2 41.44 -54.34 -6.92
CA LYS A 2 40.09 -53.77 -6.66
C LYS A 2 40.14 -52.37 -6.01
N ASP A 3 41.08 -52.12 -5.08
CA ASP A 3 41.17 -50.86 -4.38
C ASP A 3 41.62 -49.69 -5.27
N ILE A 4 42.47 -49.95 -6.26
CA ILE A 4 42.92 -48.93 -7.23
C ILE A 4 41.76 -48.52 -8.18
N GLN A 5 40.87 -49.45 -8.53
CA GLN A 5 39.67 -49.15 -9.34
C GLN A 5 38.65 -48.34 -8.56
N LEU A 6 38.44 -48.63 -7.27
CA LEU A 6 37.58 -47.86 -6.37
C LEU A 6 38.07 -46.42 -6.20
N ILE A 7 39.38 -46.23 -6.02
CA ILE A 7 39.99 -44.91 -5.91
C ILE A 7 39.80 -44.11 -7.23
N LYS A 8 39.97 -44.71 -8.38
CA LYS A 8 39.74 -44.08 -9.69
C LYS A 8 38.29 -43.64 -9.87
N ILE A 9 37.34 -44.48 -9.49
CA ILE A 9 35.90 -44.16 -9.55
C ILE A 9 35.58 -43.01 -8.63
N PHE A 10 36.14 -42.99 -7.40
CA PHE A 10 35.93 -41.92 -6.45
C PHE A 10 36.47 -40.58 -6.95
N ILE A 11 37.65 -40.54 -7.57
CA ILE A 11 38.26 -39.36 -8.19
C ILE A 11 37.38 -38.83 -9.32
N ILE A 12 36.86 -39.72 -10.18
CA ILE A 12 36.00 -39.33 -11.31
C ILE A 12 34.69 -38.71 -10.79
N VAL A 13 34.03 -39.34 -9.82
CA VAL A 13 32.78 -38.84 -9.22
C VAL A 13 33.01 -37.48 -8.53
N PHE A 14 34.11 -37.33 -7.82
CA PHE A 14 34.48 -36.04 -7.19
C PHE A 14 34.71 -34.94 -8.23
N PHE A 15 35.39 -35.26 -9.33
CA PHE A 15 35.65 -34.30 -10.42
C PHE A 15 34.35 -33.90 -11.15
N VAL A 16 33.44 -34.83 -11.40
CA VAL A 16 32.13 -34.56 -11.99
C VAL A 16 31.26 -33.70 -11.06
N ALA A 17 31.25 -34.00 -9.76
CA ALA A 17 30.53 -33.17 -8.77
C ALA A 17 31.07 -31.77 -8.68
N THR A 18 32.40 -31.58 -8.71
CA THR A 18 33.05 -30.27 -8.68
C THR A 18 32.73 -29.45 -9.94
N ILE A 19 32.74 -30.08 -11.11
CA ILE A 19 32.34 -29.41 -12.36
C ILE A 19 30.84 -29.02 -12.33
N ALA A 20 29.95 -29.88 -11.83
CA ALA A 20 28.54 -29.58 -11.71
C ALA A 20 28.27 -28.39 -10.75
N ILE A 21 29.01 -28.32 -9.61
CA ILE A 21 28.95 -27.17 -8.67
C ILE A 21 29.47 -25.90 -9.36
N PHE A 22 30.58 -25.99 -10.11
CA PHE A 22 31.14 -24.84 -10.83
C PHE A 22 30.22 -24.31 -11.92
N ILE A 23 29.56 -25.19 -12.68
CA ILE A 23 28.55 -24.81 -13.66
C ILE A 23 27.34 -24.14 -12.97
N LYS A 24 26.91 -24.68 -11.80
CA LYS A 24 25.82 -24.10 -11.03
C LYS A 24 26.19 -22.73 -10.44
N LEU A 25 27.42 -22.53 -10.00
CA LEU A 25 27.96 -21.25 -9.55
C LEU A 25 28.05 -20.23 -10.69
N ILE A 26 28.51 -20.63 -11.87
CA ILE A 26 28.54 -19.78 -13.07
C ILE A 26 27.11 -19.41 -13.49
N ASN A 27 26.17 -20.34 -13.48
CA ASN A 27 24.76 -20.03 -13.76
C ASN A 27 24.15 -19.07 -12.73
N LEU A 28 24.47 -19.23 -11.45
CA LEU A 28 23.97 -18.33 -10.39
C LEU A 28 24.63 -16.94 -10.41
N THR A 29 25.93 -16.87 -10.75
CA THR A 29 26.67 -15.62 -10.66
C THR A 29 26.78 -14.85 -11.97
N VAL A 30 26.72 -15.51 -13.12
CA VAL A 30 26.93 -14.89 -14.45
C VAL A 30 25.63 -14.88 -15.27
N ILE A 31 24.89 -15.96 -15.29
CA ILE A 31 23.67 -16.11 -16.12
C ILE A 31 22.43 -15.64 -15.39
N ASN A 32 22.31 -15.89 -14.07
CA ASN A 32 21.25 -15.34 -13.22
C ASN A 32 21.64 -14.06 -12.46
N ALA A 33 22.84 -13.53 -12.65
CA ALA A 33 23.04 -12.12 -12.43
C ALA A 33 22.19 -11.42 -13.50
N LYS A 34 20.88 -11.27 -13.23
CA LYS A 34 20.11 -10.15 -13.78
C LYS A 34 21.03 -8.97 -13.59
N SER A 35 21.48 -8.41 -14.69
CA SER A 35 22.25 -7.18 -14.66
C SER A 35 21.43 -6.21 -13.80
N VAL A 36 21.93 -5.88 -12.62
CA VAL A 36 21.30 -4.93 -11.68
C VAL A 36 21.19 -3.54 -12.33
N ASP A 37 21.62 -3.41 -13.57
CA ASP A 37 21.70 -2.16 -14.34
C ASP A 37 20.57 -1.93 -15.33
N THR A 38 19.65 -2.86 -15.55
CA THR A 38 18.38 -2.55 -16.22
C THR A 38 17.31 -2.40 -15.16
N LEU A 39 17.28 -1.27 -14.50
CA LEU A 39 16.05 -0.77 -13.90
C LEU A 39 15.09 -0.54 -15.08
N GLU A 40 14.28 -1.54 -15.37
CA GLU A 40 13.12 -1.39 -16.23
C GLU A 40 12.17 -0.42 -15.52
N ILE A 41 12.35 0.86 -15.82
CA ILE A 41 11.35 1.86 -15.46
C ILE A 41 10.23 1.62 -16.44
N SER A 42 9.10 1.19 -15.95
CA SER A 42 7.93 1.08 -16.78
C SER A 42 7.56 2.48 -17.29
N ASN A 43 7.61 2.66 -18.60
CA ASN A 43 7.14 3.87 -19.28
C ASN A 43 5.63 3.90 -19.45
N LYS A 44 4.93 2.91 -18.88
CA LYS A 44 3.47 2.80 -18.96
C LYS A 44 2.83 3.38 -17.70
N PRO A 45 1.67 4.02 -17.82
CA PRO A 45 0.90 4.41 -16.64
C PRO A 45 0.34 3.18 -15.93
N ARG A 46 0.25 3.25 -14.63
CA ARG A 46 -0.40 2.25 -13.78
C ARG A 46 -1.91 2.30 -13.97
N GLY A 47 -2.63 1.20 -13.80
CA GLY A 47 -4.10 1.16 -13.83
C GLY A 47 -4.72 2.19 -12.86
N ILE A 48 -5.83 2.79 -13.23
CA ILE A 48 -6.55 3.79 -12.44
C ILE A 48 -7.52 3.07 -11.49
N ILE A 49 -7.68 3.60 -10.28
CA ILE A 49 -8.71 3.15 -9.33
C ILE A 49 -9.83 4.18 -9.39
N TYR A 50 -11.05 3.72 -9.67
CA TYR A 50 -12.25 4.52 -9.77
C TYR A 50 -13.22 4.22 -8.62
N ASP A 51 -14.07 5.19 -8.29
CA ASP A 51 -15.24 4.98 -7.45
C ASP A 51 -16.38 4.28 -8.23
N SER A 52 -17.52 4.04 -7.57
CA SER A 52 -18.71 3.41 -8.16
C SER A 52 -19.35 4.22 -9.29
N ARG A 53 -19.03 5.51 -9.41
CA ARG A 53 -19.51 6.43 -10.44
C ARG A 53 -18.44 6.77 -11.47
N MET A 54 -17.40 5.95 -11.59
CA MET A 54 -16.28 6.16 -12.52
C MET A 54 -15.52 7.46 -12.31
N GLN A 55 -15.49 8.00 -11.06
CA GLN A 55 -14.63 9.12 -10.73
C GLN A 55 -13.23 8.59 -10.35
N PRO A 56 -12.16 9.11 -10.93
CA PRO A 56 -10.81 8.60 -10.67
C PRO A 56 -10.37 8.96 -9.24
N LEU A 57 -10.11 7.94 -8.44
CA LEU A 57 -9.58 8.07 -7.08
C LEU A 57 -8.05 8.13 -7.07
N THR A 58 -7.43 7.72 -8.17
CA THR A 58 -6.00 7.81 -8.40
C THR A 58 -5.72 8.29 -9.81
N ILE A 59 -4.62 9.00 -10.03
CA ILE A 59 -4.17 9.43 -11.35
C ILE A 59 -2.67 9.22 -11.52
N ASN A 60 -2.20 9.14 -12.76
CA ASN A 60 -0.79 9.06 -13.11
C ASN A 60 -0.36 10.40 -13.72
N ILE A 61 0.51 11.14 -13.01
CA ILE A 61 1.04 12.42 -13.48
C ILE A 61 2.31 12.15 -14.27
N PRO A 62 2.43 12.62 -15.52
CA PRO A 62 3.67 12.50 -16.29
C PRO A 62 4.84 13.14 -15.54
N ALA A 63 5.93 12.43 -15.46
CA ALA A 63 7.15 12.83 -14.77
C ALA A 63 8.39 12.27 -15.47
N TYR A 64 9.58 12.61 -14.97
CA TYR A 64 10.84 12.12 -15.50
C TYR A 64 11.71 11.55 -14.40
N THR A 65 12.31 10.40 -14.66
CA THR A 65 13.37 9.85 -13.82
C THR A 65 14.72 10.21 -14.45
N ILE A 66 15.58 10.88 -13.70
CA ILE A 66 16.86 11.41 -14.21
C ILE A 66 18.01 10.48 -13.82
N TYR A 67 18.82 10.20 -14.80
CA TYR A 67 20.03 9.37 -14.69
C TYR A 67 21.27 10.12 -15.11
N ILE A 68 22.43 9.68 -14.60
CA ILE A 68 23.74 10.06 -15.10
C ILE A 68 24.52 8.80 -15.51
N ASP A 69 25.09 8.83 -16.73
CA ASP A 69 26.09 7.87 -17.18
C ASP A 69 27.50 8.41 -16.86
N THR A 70 28.12 7.88 -15.81
CA THR A 70 29.42 8.34 -15.32
C THR A 70 30.57 8.11 -16.30
N GLN A 71 30.44 7.20 -17.27
CA GLN A 71 31.44 6.99 -18.31
C GLN A 71 31.34 8.06 -19.39
N SER A 72 30.14 8.55 -19.67
CA SER A 72 29.90 9.59 -20.68
C SER A 72 30.28 10.99 -20.18
N VAL A 73 30.52 11.20 -18.89
CA VAL A 73 30.96 12.49 -18.32
C VAL A 73 32.23 13.01 -19.01
N LYS A 74 33.14 12.13 -19.46
CA LYS A 74 34.36 12.48 -20.16
C LYS A 74 34.11 12.97 -21.62
N LEU A 75 32.90 12.76 -22.11
CA LEU A 75 32.49 13.11 -23.50
C LEU A 75 31.67 14.40 -23.53
N ASP A 76 31.39 15.00 -22.37
CA ASP A 76 30.68 16.26 -22.28
C ASP A 76 31.60 17.39 -22.82
N GLY A 77 31.10 18.09 -23.81
CA GLY A 77 31.92 18.67 -24.87
C GLY A 77 32.23 20.15 -24.80
N LYS A 78 32.62 20.72 -23.63
CA LYS A 78 33.16 22.11 -23.55
C LYS A 78 34.34 22.16 -22.57
N ALA A 79 34.91 23.34 -22.36
CA ALA A 79 35.96 23.51 -21.35
C ALA A 79 35.51 23.03 -19.97
N GLU A 80 36.44 22.41 -19.23
CA GLU A 80 36.13 21.76 -17.91
C GLU A 80 35.40 22.70 -16.92
N LYS A 81 35.73 24.00 -16.98
CA LYS A 81 35.09 25.02 -16.14
C LYS A 81 33.59 25.19 -16.46
N ASP A 82 33.28 25.25 -17.76
CA ASP A 82 31.88 25.43 -18.22
C ASP A 82 31.04 24.20 -17.92
N ILE A 83 31.59 23.01 -18.06
CA ILE A 83 30.93 21.75 -17.74
C ILE A 83 30.59 21.70 -16.26
N ASN A 84 31.49 22.09 -15.38
CA ASN A 84 31.26 22.12 -13.94
C ASN A 84 30.14 23.07 -13.56
N GLU A 85 30.08 24.27 -14.14
CA GLU A 85 28.99 25.20 -13.94
C GLU A 85 27.64 24.63 -14.41
N GLY A 86 27.63 23.99 -15.59
CA GLY A 86 26.43 23.34 -16.12
C GLY A 86 25.93 22.22 -15.20
N TYR A 87 26.83 21.40 -14.66
CA TYR A 87 26.45 20.39 -13.67
C TYR A 87 25.84 21.03 -12.41
N ASP A 88 26.47 22.07 -11.86
CA ASP A 88 25.98 22.72 -10.64
C ASP A 88 24.57 23.32 -10.85
N LYS A 89 24.32 23.91 -12.03
CA LYS A 89 22.98 24.36 -12.41
C LYS A 89 21.97 23.21 -12.49
N ILE A 90 22.33 22.09 -13.15
CA ILE A 90 21.43 20.92 -13.25
C ILE A 90 21.15 20.35 -11.86
N PHE A 91 22.18 20.15 -11.05
CA PHE A 91 22.02 19.61 -9.69
C PHE A 91 21.19 20.55 -8.79
N GLY A 92 21.29 21.88 -8.98
CA GLY A 92 20.42 22.86 -8.36
C GLY A 92 18.96 22.72 -8.80
N ILE A 93 18.67 22.54 -10.08
CA ILE A 93 17.30 22.32 -10.61
C ILE A 93 16.68 21.05 -10.03
N ILE A 94 17.45 19.96 -9.96
CA ILE A 94 16.94 18.67 -9.45
C ILE A 94 17.00 18.55 -7.92
N GLY A 95 17.55 19.57 -7.23
CA GLY A 95 17.52 19.66 -5.76
C GLY A 95 18.40 18.64 -5.04
N ILE A 96 19.52 18.21 -5.63
CA ILE A 96 20.43 17.24 -5.03
C ILE A 96 21.88 17.72 -5.02
N THR A 97 22.71 17.13 -4.15
CA THR A 97 24.12 17.50 -4.03
C THR A 97 24.99 16.66 -4.96
N ARG A 98 25.80 17.31 -5.78
CA ARG A 98 26.68 16.71 -6.80
C ARG A 98 27.69 15.70 -6.23
N GLU A 99 28.32 16.02 -5.11
CA GLU A 99 29.44 15.23 -4.54
C GLU A 99 29.12 13.76 -4.29
N LYS A 100 27.87 13.46 -3.95
CA LYS A 100 27.39 12.12 -3.65
C LYS A 100 27.46 11.19 -4.88
N TYR A 101 27.30 11.72 -6.07
CA TYR A 101 27.08 10.92 -7.26
C TYR A 101 28.33 10.78 -8.16
N LEU A 102 29.27 11.70 -8.12
CA LEU A 102 30.48 11.66 -8.95
C LEU A 102 31.57 10.73 -8.43
N LYS A 103 31.51 10.29 -7.16
CA LYS A 103 32.50 9.39 -6.53
C LYS A 103 32.19 7.89 -6.68
N THR A 104 31.10 7.54 -7.32
CA THR A 104 30.70 6.12 -7.44
C THR A 104 31.32 5.45 -8.66
N LYS A 105 31.57 4.14 -8.55
CA LYS A 105 32.09 3.28 -9.63
C LYS A 105 30.98 2.72 -10.55
N ARG A 106 29.70 3.00 -10.27
CA ARG A 106 28.59 2.52 -11.10
C ARG A 106 28.50 3.33 -12.38
N ARG A 107 28.28 2.66 -13.52
CA ARG A 107 28.16 3.31 -14.82
C ARG A 107 26.93 4.22 -14.87
N THR A 108 25.75 3.68 -14.54
CA THR A 108 24.49 4.42 -14.55
C THR A 108 23.98 4.61 -13.13
N ILE A 109 23.60 5.84 -12.78
CA ILE A 109 23.08 6.18 -11.46
C ILE A 109 21.78 6.94 -11.64
N LYS A 110 20.75 6.51 -10.92
CA LYS A 110 19.51 7.28 -10.76
C LYS A 110 19.78 8.48 -9.84
N LEU A 111 19.61 9.70 -10.35
CA LEU A 111 19.78 10.93 -9.61
C LEU A 111 18.52 11.29 -8.82
N ILE A 112 17.40 11.37 -9.52
CA ILE A 112 16.09 11.69 -8.92
C ILE A 112 14.98 11.01 -9.72
N GLN A 113 13.88 10.71 -9.06
CA GLN A 113 12.64 10.21 -9.66
C GLN A 113 11.54 11.27 -9.52
N ASN A 114 10.54 11.21 -10.40
CA ASN A 114 9.37 12.09 -10.37
C ASN A 114 9.68 13.59 -10.55
N LEU A 115 10.71 13.90 -11.34
CA LEU A 115 10.98 15.28 -11.74
C LEU A 115 9.82 15.78 -12.62
N SER A 116 9.29 16.96 -12.30
CA SER A 116 8.21 17.57 -13.08
C SER A 116 8.66 17.92 -14.50
N LEU A 117 7.71 17.98 -15.45
CA LEU A 117 7.97 18.39 -16.82
C LEU A 117 8.65 19.78 -16.92
N ASP A 118 8.22 20.73 -16.08
CA ASP A 118 8.82 22.07 -16.03
C ASP A 118 10.31 22.02 -15.64
N SER A 119 10.61 21.32 -14.54
CA SER A 119 12.01 21.15 -14.09
C SER A 119 12.85 20.36 -15.11
N TYR A 120 12.25 19.36 -15.76
CA TYR A 120 12.92 18.60 -16.83
C TYR A 120 13.25 19.49 -18.03
N ASN A 121 12.33 20.35 -18.46
CA ASN A 121 12.57 21.28 -19.56
C ASN A 121 13.69 22.27 -19.21
N LYS A 122 13.69 22.85 -18.01
CA LYS A 122 14.78 23.71 -17.52
C LYS A 122 16.13 22.99 -17.51
N MET A 123 16.15 21.74 -17.02
CA MET A 123 17.35 20.90 -17.06
C MET A 123 17.83 20.66 -18.50
N ARG A 124 16.91 20.39 -19.44
CA ARG A 124 17.22 20.17 -20.86
C ARG A 124 17.82 21.39 -21.52
N GLU A 125 17.35 22.58 -21.20
CA GLU A 125 17.92 23.84 -21.67
C GLU A 125 19.38 24.00 -21.20
N VAL A 126 19.65 23.81 -19.92
CA VAL A 126 21.00 23.86 -19.36
C VAL A 126 21.90 22.78 -19.99
N LYS A 127 21.40 21.55 -20.16
CA LYS A 127 22.15 20.49 -20.86
C LYS A 127 22.61 20.89 -22.27
N ASN A 128 21.69 21.52 -23.01
CA ASN A 128 22.00 21.95 -24.40
C ASN A 128 22.99 23.11 -24.40
N GLU A 129 22.83 24.09 -23.52
CA GLU A 129 23.71 25.24 -23.37
C GLU A 129 25.15 24.81 -23.06
N TYR A 130 25.33 23.88 -22.13
CA TYR A 130 26.64 23.43 -21.64
C TYR A 130 27.15 22.17 -22.34
N GLY A 131 26.41 21.58 -23.29
CA GLY A 131 26.81 20.40 -24.05
C GLY A 131 26.89 19.13 -23.20
N ILE A 132 26.12 19.03 -22.11
CA ILE A 132 26.09 17.88 -21.18
C ILE A 132 25.25 16.77 -21.79
N ARG A 133 25.87 15.62 -22.08
CA ARG A 133 25.21 14.43 -22.64
C ARG A 133 25.05 13.32 -21.64
N SER A 134 25.89 13.30 -20.61
CA SER A 134 25.94 12.26 -19.59
C SER A 134 24.69 12.19 -18.69
N ILE A 135 23.92 13.28 -18.56
CA ILE A 135 22.66 13.31 -17.83
C ILE A 135 21.49 13.19 -18.80
N TYR A 136 20.57 12.25 -18.53
CA TYR A 136 19.38 12.04 -19.36
C TYR A 136 18.16 11.71 -18.50
N GLY A 137 16.98 12.02 -19.03
CA GLY A 137 15.71 11.69 -18.40
C GLY A 137 14.99 10.60 -19.20
N ILE A 138 14.36 9.70 -18.46
CA ILE A 138 13.42 8.71 -18.98
C ILE A 138 12.04 9.10 -18.52
N GLU A 139 11.07 9.11 -19.43
CA GLU A 139 9.68 9.37 -19.10
C GLU A 139 9.20 8.31 -18.10
N SER A 140 8.45 8.76 -17.13
CA SER A 140 7.87 7.96 -16.07
C SER A 140 6.54 8.58 -15.61
N TYR A 141 5.84 7.91 -14.72
CA TYR A 141 4.61 8.42 -14.15
C TYR A 141 4.71 8.42 -12.63
N LYS A 142 4.31 9.55 -12.03
CA LYS A 142 4.11 9.66 -10.59
C LYS A 142 2.68 9.29 -10.25
N ARG A 143 2.49 8.38 -9.30
CA ARG A 143 1.17 8.09 -8.74
C ARG A 143 0.71 9.25 -7.88
N PHE A 144 -0.54 9.69 -8.06
CA PHE A 144 -1.11 10.80 -7.30
C PHE A 144 -2.53 10.47 -6.84
N TYR A 145 -2.84 10.88 -5.62
CA TYR A 145 -4.10 10.62 -4.91
C TYR A 145 -4.82 11.95 -4.67
N PRO A 146 -5.75 12.36 -5.56
CA PRO A 146 -6.33 13.69 -5.56
C PRO A 146 -7.20 14.00 -4.34
N TYR A 147 -7.66 12.96 -3.63
CA TYR A 147 -8.55 13.11 -2.46
C TYR A 147 -7.81 13.02 -1.12
N ASN A 148 -6.47 13.05 -1.13
CA ASN A 148 -5.64 13.01 0.08
C ASN A 148 -6.07 11.91 1.05
N ASP A 149 -6.44 12.26 2.30
CA ASP A 149 -6.76 11.33 3.39
C ASP A 149 -8.10 10.60 3.27
N ILE A 150 -8.99 11.02 2.34
CA ILE A 150 -10.37 10.50 2.26
C ILE A 150 -10.42 9.00 1.99
N PHE A 151 -9.56 8.50 1.11
CA PHE A 151 -9.51 7.10 0.71
C PHE A 151 -8.22 6.38 1.12
N ALA A 152 -7.37 7.05 1.89
CA ALA A 152 -5.99 6.65 2.13
C ALA A 152 -5.83 5.19 2.61
N HIS A 153 -6.65 4.76 3.57
CA HIS A 153 -6.55 3.42 4.14
C HIS A 153 -7.00 2.34 3.16
N VAL A 154 -8.05 2.59 2.39
CA VAL A 154 -8.57 1.60 1.43
C VAL A 154 -7.68 1.53 0.21
N ILE A 155 -7.40 2.66 -0.44
CA ILE A 155 -6.56 2.69 -1.64
C ILE A 155 -5.14 2.31 -1.30
N GLY A 156 -4.61 2.78 -0.17
CA GLY A 156 -3.22 2.60 0.20
C GLY A 156 -2.28 3.57 -0.52
N TYR A 157 -1.05 3.16 -0.73
CA TYR A 157 0.01 4.00 -1.30
C TYR A 157 1.14 3.17 -1.89
N MET A 158 1.97 3.83 -2.71
CA MET A 158 3.16 3.25 -3.33
C MET A 158 4.33 3.18 -2.36
N ASN A 159 5.28 2.29 -2.61
CA ASN A 159 6.55 2.25 -1.88
C ASN A 159 7.38 3.55 -2.12
N LYS A 160 8.48 3.71 -1.38
CA LYS A 160 9.35 4.91 -1.49
C LYS A 160 9.97 5.12 -2.87
N THR A 161 10.09 4.07 -3.65
CA THR A 161 10.62 4.10 -5.01
C THR A 161 9.53 4.19 -6.06
N GLU A 162 8.27 4.25 -5.65
CA GLU A 162 7.06 4.30 -6.51
C GLU A 162 7.06 3.22 -7.62
N THR A 163 7.66 2.07 -7.34
CA THR A 163 7.75 0.94 -8.27
C THR A 163 6.61 -0.06 -8.07
N GLU A 164 6.10 -0.18 -6.85
CA GLU A 164 5.06 -1.14 -6.48
C GLU A 164 4.14 -0.58 -5.40
N GLY A 165 2.92 -1.11 -5.30
CA GLY A 165 2.00 -0.82 -4.21
C GLY A 165 2.54 -1.34 -2.88
N TYR A 166 2.49 -0.51 -1.84
CA TYR A 166 3.00 -0.88 -0.51
C TYR A 166 1.91 -1.29 0.46
N ALA A 167 0.72 -0.70 0.35
CA ALA A 167 -0.41 -0.95 1.23
C ALA A 167 -1.74 -0.81 0.49
N GLY A 168 -2.84 -1.27 1.11
CA GLY A 168 -4.20 -1.16 0.61
C GLY A 168 -4.41 -1.86 -0.73
N LEU A 169 -5.33 -1.34 -1.54
CA LEU A 169 -5.64 -1.88 -2.86
C LEU A 169 -4.47 -1.77 -3.83
N GLU A 170 -3.62 -0.73 -3.70
CA GLU A 170 -2.40 -0.60 -4.49
C GLU A 170 -1.51 -1.84 -4.35
N ALA A 171 -1.35 -2.38 -3.13
CA ALA A 171 -0.58 -3.59 -2.89
C ALA A 171 -1.35 -4.87 -3.22
N SER A 172 -2.62 -4.95 -2.80
CA SER A 172 -3.43 -6.16 -2.95
C SER A 172 -3.72 -6.49 -4.42
N TYR A 173 -3.80 -5.48 -5.27
CA TYR A 173 -4.07 -5.59 -6.71
C TYR A 173 -2.86 -5.23 -7.57
N GLU A 174 -1.63 -5.34 -7.03
CA GLU A 174 -0.39 -5.07 -7.76
C GLU A 174 -0.33 -5.81 -9.09
N ASN A 175 -0.69 -7.09 -9.11
CA ASN A 175 -0.71 -7.92 -10.31
C ASN A 175 -1.69 -7.46 -11.40
N ILE A 176 -2.61 -6.56 -11.09
CA ILE A 176 -3.59 -5.98 -12.04
C ILE A 176 -3.19 -4.56 -12.41
N LEU A 177 -2.86 -3.75 -11.40
CA LEU A 177 -2.58 -2.33 -11.54
C LEU A 177 -1.20 -2.03 -12.09
N SER A 178 -0.22 -2.92 -11.87
CA SER A 178 1.19 -2.63 -12.14
C SER A 178 1.45 -2.20 -13.57
N ALA A 179 2.20 -1.13 -13.71
CA ALA A 179 2.72 -0.64 -14.98
C ALA A 179 3.75 -1.59 -15.63
N GLU A 180 4.29 -2.55 -14.89
CA GLU A 180 5.17 -3.60 -15.40
C GLU A 180 4.40 -4.67 -16.19
N ASN A 181 3.08 -4.75 -16.02
CA ASN A 181 2.24 -5.63 -16.80
C ASN A 181 2.18 -5.19 -18.26
N ASP A 182 2.01 -6.13 -19.17
CA ASP A 182 1.82 -5.81 -20.60
C ASP A 182 0.57 -4.97 -20.83
N ASN A 183 -0.46 -5.15 -20.01
CA ASN A 183 -1.73 -4.44 -20.07
C ASN A 183 -2.26 -4.15 -18.66
N PRO A 184 -1.83 -3.06 -18.01
CA PRO A 184 -2.38 -2.62 -16.74
C PRO A 184 -3.89 -2.40 -16.85
N LYS A 185 -4.65 -2.89 -15.87
CA LYS A 185 -6.11 -2.75 -15.84
C LYS A 185 -6.55 -1.83 -14.71
N ASP A 186 -7.65 -1.16 -14.94
CA ASP A 186 -8.30 -0.31 -13.96
C ASP A 186 -9.12 -1.13 -12.95
N LEU A 187 -9.33 -0.56 -11.76
CA LEU A 187 -10.23 -1.10 -10.75
C LEU A 187 -11.42 -0.15 -10.57
N ILE A 188 -12.62 -0.71 -10.50
CA ILE A 188 -13.84 0.02 -10.15
C ILE A 188 -14.28 -0.48 -8.78
N LEU A 189 -14.37 0.44 -7.81
CA LEU A 189 -14.76 0.13 -6.45
C LEU A 189 -16.26 0.31 -6.25
N THR A 190 -16.78 -0.29 -5.20
CA THR A 190 -18.16 -0.04 -4.71
C THR A 190 -18.26 1.25 -3.90
N LEU A 191 -17.13 1.86 -3.51
CA LEU A 191 -17.09 3.11 -2.76
C LEU A 191 -17.69 4.25 -3.57
N ASP A 192 -18.46 5.10 -2.91
CA ASP A 192 -19.00 6.34 -3.45
C ASP A 192 -18.22 7.52 -2.85
N ARG A 193 -17.62 8.34 -3.71
CA ARG A 193 -16.78 9.48 -3.30
C ARG A 193 -17.55 10.47 -2.41
N ASP A 194 -18.79 10.75 -2.75
CA ASP A 194 -19.56 11.77 -2.06
C ASP A 194 -19.97 11.29 -0.66
N ILE A 195 -20.40 10.01 -0.54
CA ILE A 195 -20.70 9.38 0.74
C ILE A 195 -19.44 9.26 1.60
N GLN A 196 -18.33 8.84 1.02
CA GLN A 196 -17.04 8.77 1.70
C GLN A 196 -16.60 10.13 2.26
N THR A 197 -16.80 11.20 1.49
CA THR A 197 -16.50 12.56 1.92
C THR A 197 -17.39 13.01 3.08
N ILE A 198 -18.68 12.69 3.04
CA ILE A 198 -19.61 12.96 4.15
C ILE A 198 -19.16 12.23 5.42
N VAL A 199 -18.87 10.93 5.30
CA VAL A 199 -18.40 10.08 6.42
C VAL A 199 -17.13 10.67 7.03
N ARG A 200 -16.15 11.02 6.22
CA ARG A 200 -14.91 11.65 6.71
C ARG A 200 -15.19 12.96 7.47
N ASN A 201 -16.05 13.83 6.93
CA ASN A 201 -16.35 15.10 7.56
C ASN A 201 -17.08 14.93 8.89
N GLU A 202 -18.02 14.00 9.02
CA GLU A 202 -18.70 13.70 10.26
C GLU A 202 -17.76 13.08 11.30
N VAL A 203 -16.83 12.23 10.89
CA VAL A 203 -15.77 11.73 11.79
C VAL A 203 -14.93 12.90 12.31
N LEU A 204 -14.44 13.79 11.44
CA LEU A 204 -13.61 14.91 11.88
C LEU A 204 -14.36 15.88 12.80
N LYS A 205 -15.64 16.12 12.56
CA LYS A 205 -16.50 16.89 13.45
C LYS A 205 -16.59 16.21 14.83
N THR A 206 -16.86 14.90 14.87
CA THR A 206 -16.92 14.14 16.11
C THR A 206 -15.58 14.15 16.86
N VAL A 207 -14.46 14.06 16.11
CA VAL A 207 -13.10 14.16 16.68
C VAL A 207 -12.89 15.52 17.33
N ALA A 208 -13.30 16.60 16.69
CA ALA A 208 -13.18 17.95 17.24
C ALA A 208 -14.02 18.15 18.50
N GLU A 209 -15.22 17.53 18.56
CA GLU A 209 -16.14 17.66 19.71
C GLU A 209 -15.80 16.75 20.88
N LYS A 210 -15.36 15.51 20.60
CA LYS A 210 -15.23 14.44 21.63
C LYS A 210 -13.80 14.00 21.87
N SER A 211 -12.85 14.42 21.01
CA SER A 211 -11.42 14.04 21.08
C SER A 211 -11.17 12.55 21.26
N PRO A 212 -11.81 11.65 20.47
CA PRO A 212 -11.54 10.23 20.54
C PRO A 212 -10.12 9.93 20.05
N GLN A 213 -9.49 8.88 20.58
CA GLN A 213 -8.18 8.44 20.09
C GLN A 213 -8.24 7.88 18.67
N SER A 214 -9.35 7.24 18.32
CA SER A 214 -9.59 6.68 17.00
C SER A 214 -11.08 6.56 16.71
N ALA A 215 -11.42 6.53 15.42
CA ALA A 215 -12.78 6.28 14.96
C ALA A 215 -12.74 5.51 13.65
N THR A 216 -13.73 4.67 13.42
CA THR A 216 -13.93 3.94 12.16
C THR A 216 -15.41 3.91 11.82
N ILE A 217 -15.73 4.22 10.56
CA ILE A 217 -17.09 4.12 10.04
C ILE A 217 -17.05 3.31 8.76
N ILE A 218 -17.93 2.32 8.67
CA ILE A 218 -18.22 1.55 7.46
C ILE A 218 -19.68 1.77 7.11
N VAL A 219 -19.95 2.10 5.86
CA VAL A 219 -21.31 2.18 5.32
C VAL A 219 -21.45 1.09 4.26
N SER A 220 -22.46 0.25 4.41
CA SER A 220 -22.74 -0.83 3.46
C SER A 220 -24.19 -0.76 2.96
N ASP A 221 -24.38 -1.19 1.71
CA ASP A 221 -25.69 -1.41 1.15
C ASP A 221 -26.30 -2.68 1.75
N VAL A 222 -27.55 -2.59 2.22
CA VAL A 222 -28.18 -3.68 2.94
C VAL A 222 -28.57 -4.86 2.04
N GLU A 223 -28.87 -4.59 0.77
CA GLU A 223 -29.33 -5.62 -0.16
C GLU A 223 -28.14 -6.38 -0.76
N SER A 224 -27.12 -5.66 -1.21
CA SER A 224 -25.97 -6.25 -1.89
C SER A 224 -24.81 -6.60 -0.96
N GLY A 225 -24.76 -6.01 0.25
CA GLY A 225 -23.61 -6.08 1.17
C GLY A 225 -22.40 -5.27 0.72
N SER A 226 -22.51 -4.52 -0.38
CA SER A 226 -21.42 -3.72 -0.93
C SER A 226 -21.00 -2.62 0.03
N ILE A 227 -19.70 -2.44 0.24
CA ILE A 227 -19.18 -1.34 1.05
C ILE A 227 -19.19 -0.06 0.21
N ILE A 228 -19.98 0.92 0.65
CA ILE A 228 -20.16 2.21 -0.01
C ILE A 228 -19.17 3.25 0.50
N ALA A 229 -18.84 3.18 1.81
CA ALA A 229 -17.80 4.01 2.41
C ALA A 229 -17.07 3.25 3.52
N ASN A 230 -15.78 3.54 3.67
CA ASN A 230 -14.94 3.03 4.77
C ASN A 230 -13.87 4.07 5.11
N TYR A 231 -13.98 4.67 6.29
CA TYR A 231 -13.04 5.69 6.76
C TYR A 231 -12.54 5.37 8.16
N SER A 232 -11.23 5.46 8.34
CA SER A 232 -10.54 5.29 9.63
C SER A 232 -9.83 6.59 10.04
N TYR A 233 -9.90 6.94 11.33
CA TYR A 233 -9.19 8.05 11.96
C TYR A 233 -8.27 7.52 13.09
N PRO A 234 -7.07 8.08 13.29
CA PRO A 234 -6.41 9.10 12.48
C PRO A 234 -6.10 8.60 11.07
N SER A 235 -6.00 9.53 10.10
CA SER A 235 -5.71 9.25 8.71
C SER A 235 -4.41 9.92 8.27
N PHE A 236 -4.00 9.70 7.02
CA PHE A 236 -2.74 10.15 6.46
C PHE A 236 -2.91 10.59 5.00
N ASP A 237 -1.97 11.37 4.48
CA ASP A 237 -1.92 11.70 3.05
C ASP A 237 -1.11 10.62 2.30
N PRO A 238 -1.75 9.84 1.40
CA PRO A 238 -1.07 8.79 0.63
C PRO A 238 -0.07 9.34 -0.40
N ASN A 239 -0.08 10.65 -0.68
CA ASN A 239 0.97 11.29 -1.48
C ASN A 239 2.29 11.44 -0.72
N ASN A 240 2.25 11.43 0.63
CA ASN A 240 3.41 11.55 1.51
C ASN A 240 3.35 10.57 2.70
N PRO A 241 3.13 9.25 2.48
CA PRO A 241 2.76 8.32 3.54
C PRO A 241 3.85 8.10 4.59
N PHE A 242 5.10 8.34 4.23
CA PHE A 242 6.25 8.01 5.09
C PHE A 242 6.61 9.08 6.12
N ILE A 243 5.91 10.23 6.12
CA ILE A 243 6.00 11.21 7.20
C ILE A 243 5.09 10.87 8.39
N TYR A 244 4.11 9.98 8.19
CA TYR A 244 3.16 9.54 9.20
C TYR A 244 3.64 8.29 9.94
N VAL A 245 3.24 8.13 11.20
CA VAL A 245 3.56 6.95 11.99
C VAL A 245 2.67 5.76 11.61
N ASN A 246 3.10 4.54 11.94
CA ASN A 246 2.37 3.33 11.55
C ASN A 246 0.92 3.30 12.05
N SER A 247 0.66 3.84 13.27
CA SER A 247 -0.70 3.89 13.82
C SER A 247 -1.66 4.78 13.03
N GLU A 248 -1.18 5.81 12.34
CA GLU A 248 -2.01 6.66 11.48
C GLU A 248 -2.33 5.98 10.14
N ARG A 249 -1.42 5.12 9.66
CA ARG A 249 -1.58 4.36 8.41
C ARG A 249 -2.32 3.04 8.59
N LEU A 250 -2.70 2.69 9.82
CA LEU A 250 -3.43 1.46 10.13
C LEU A 250 -4.90 1.58 9.72
N ASP A 251 -5.37 0.73 8.81
CA ASP A 251 -6.80 0.59 8.55
C ASP A 251 -7.48 -0.15 9.72
N ARG A 252 -8.11 0.63 10.58
CA ARG A 252 -8.75 0.10 11.78
C ARG A 252 -10.01 -0.69 11.48
N SER A 253 -10.59 -0.50 10.32
CA SER A 253 -11.80 -1.24 9.91
C SER A 253 -11.58 -2.75 9.81
N ILE A 254 -10.33 -3.13 9.45
CA ILE A 254 -9.95 -4.54 9.23
C ILE A 254 -8.83 -5.03 10.15
N MET A 255 -8.06 -4.12 10.76
CA MET A 255 -6.86 -4.49 11.53
C MET A 255 -7.01 -4.26 13.04
N SER A 256 -8.06 -3.56 13.49
CA SER A 256 -8.29 -3.34 14.93
C SER A 256 -9.27 -4.35 15.51
N THR A 257 -8.97 -4.83 16.71
CA THR A 257 -9.89 -5.63 17.51
C THR A 257 -10.69 -4.71 18.42
N ILE A 258 -12.00 -4.92 18.49
CA ILE A 258 -12.89 -4.19 19.37
C ILE A 258 -13.71 -5.18 20.25
N TYR A 259 -14.13 -4.72 21.41
CA TYR A 259 -15.13 -5.43 22.19
C TYR A 259 -16.52 -5.08 21.63
N PRO A 260 -17.24 -6.03 21.02
CA PRO A 260 -18.51 -5.72 20.36
C PRO A 260 -19.63 -5.35 21.35
N GLY A 261 -19.51 -5.77 22.62
CA GLY A 261 -20.52 -5.51 23.65
C GLY A 261 -21.89 -6.01 23.22
N SER A 262 -22.97 -5.23 23.56
CA SER A 262 -24.36 -5.60 23.24
C SER A 262 -24.65 -5.72 21.74
N THR A 263 -23.76 -5.28 20.86
CA THR A 263 -23.93 -5.49 19.41
C THR A 263 -23.93 -6.98 19.04
N MET A 264 -23.23 -7.82 19.83
CA MET A 264 -23.27 -9.29 19.66
C MET A 264 -24.63 -9.92 19.89
N LYS A 265 -25.54 -9.26 20.61
CA LYS A 265 -26.89 -9.80 20.84
C LYS A 265 -27.69 -9.98 19.57
N ILE A 266 -27.48 -9.08 18.58
CA ILE A 266 -28.11 -9.20 17.25
C ILE A 266 -27.76 -10.56 16.63
N PHE A 267 -26.49 -10.94 16.67
CA PHE A 267 -26.04 -12.22 16.12
C PHE A 267 -26.52 -13.41 16.92
N ALA A 268 -26.56 -13.27 18.26
CA ALA A 268 -27.06 -14.33 19.14
C ALA A 268 -28.56 -14.58 18.91
N GLU A 269 -29.37 -13.53 18.78
CA GLU A 269 -30.80 -13.64 18.48
C GLU A 269 -31.08 -14.24 17.09
N ILE A 270 -30.34 -13.80 16.06
CA ILE A 270 -30.46 -14.39 14.73
C ILE A 270 -30.12 -15.88 14.76
N ALA A 271 -29.01 -16.24 15.42
CA ALA A 271 -28.59 -17.63 15.53
C ALA A 271 -29.65 -18.48 16.30
N ALA A 272 -30.24 -17.96 17.38
CA ALA A 272 -31.29 -18.65 18.14
C ALA A 272 -32.54 -18.87 17.28
N MET A 273 -32.94 -17.87 16.50
CA MET A 273 -34.08 -17.99 15.56
C MET A 273 -33.81 -19.02 14.46
N GLU A 274 -32.63 -18.98 13.83
CA GLU A 274 -32.25 -19.92 12.77
C GLU A 274 -32.15 -21.36 13.25
N GLN A 275 -31.71 -21.57 14.51
CA GLN A 275 -31.66 -22.88 15.15
C GLN A 275 -33.02 -23.36 15.60
N GLY A 276 -34.07 -22.52 15.58
CA GLY A 276 -35.41 -22.83 16.06
C GLY A 276 -35.49 -23.08 17.56
N VAL A 277 -34.51 -22.57 18.34
CA VAL A 277 -34.50 -22.76 19.81
C VAL A 277 -35.31 -21.68 20.55
N VAL A 278 -35.73 -20.64 19.85
CA VAL A 278 -36.62 -19.58 20.34
C VAL A 278 -37.72 -19.30 19.33
N ASN A 279 -38.90 -18.93 19.86
CA ASN A 279 -40.02 -18.44 19.07
C ASN A 279 -40.18 -16.94 19.32
N ARG A 280 -40.49 -16.16 18.27
CA ARG A 280 -40.66 -14.71 18.35
C ARG A 280 -41.75 -14.30 19.39
N ASP A 281 -42.76 -15.15 19.58
CA ASP A 281 -43.83 -14.91 20.55
C ASP A 281 -43.45 -15.29 21.99
N GLU A 282 -42.24 -15.82 22.17
CA GLU A 282 -41.77 -16.29 23.48
C GLU A 282 -41.49 -15.12 24.44
N ARG A 283 -41.70 -15.37 25.72
CA ARG A 283 -41.44 -14.39 26.78
C ARG A 283 -40.42 -14.91 27.76
N PHE A 284 -39.55 -13.99 28.19
CA PHE A 284 -38.40 -14.26 29.03
C PHE A 284 -38.55 -13.47 30.35
N TYR A 285 -38.16 -14.08 31.47
CA TYR A 285 -38.19 -13.41 32.76
C TYR A 285 -36.79 -13.02 33.21
N CYS A 286 -36.51 -11.72 33.23
CA CYS A 286 -35.25 -11.15 33.67
C CYS A 286 -35.37 -10.65 35.12
N ARG A 287 -34.79 -11.38 36.07
CA ARG A 287 -34.68 -10.98 37.48
C ARG A 287 -33.51 -10.04 37.78
N GLY A 288 -32.77 -9.57 36.76
CA GLY A 288 -31.61 -8.74 36.90
C GLY A 288 -30.27 -9.49 36.89
N TYR A 289 -30.29 -10.81 36.99
CA TYR A 289 -29.11 -11.64 36.88
C TYR A 289 -29.45 -13.07 36.44
N TYR A 290 -28.43 -13.75 35.89
CA TYR A 290 -28.47 -15.16 35.52
C TYR A 290 -27.20 -15.86 36.01
N ASP A 291 -27.37 -16.98 36.72
CA ASP A 291 -26.27 -17.80 37.21
C ASP A 291 -25.88 -18.79 36.10
N TYR A 292 -24.89 -18.41 35.28
CA TYR A 292 -24.39 -19.24 34.18
C TYR A 292 -23.61 -20.46 34.69
N SER A 293 -22.81 -20.27 35.76
CA SER A 293 -22.07 -21.31 36.45
C SER A 293 -21.93 -20.95 37.93
N PRO A 294 -21.45 -21.88 38.80
CA PRO A 294 -21.21 -21.57 40.22
C PRO A 294 -20.27 -20.37 40.44
N GLN A 295 -19.40 -20.08 39.45
CA GLN A 295 -18.41 -19.00 39.53
C GLN A 295 -18.75 -17.79 38.66
N THR A 296 -19.77 -17.92 37.77
CA THR A 296 -20.06 -16.86 36.77
C THR A 296 -21.53 -16.46 36.83
N ARG A 297 -21.76 -15.21 37.18
CA ARG A 297 -23.08 -14.59 37.15
C ARG A 297 -23.09 -13.46 36.13
N ILE A 298 -24.07 -13.48 35.23
CA ILE A 298 -24.31 -12.42 34.22
C ILE A 298 -25.34 -11.46 34.88
N HIS A 299 -25.06 -10.17 34.76
CA HIS A 299 -25.90 -9.11 35.31
C HIS A 299 -26.52 -8.23 34.22
N CYS A 300 -27.75 -7.81 34.43
CA CYS A 300 -28.36 -6.65 33.84
C CYS A 300 -28.17 -5.42 34.70
N ASP A 301 -28.28 -4.23 34.14
CA ASP A 301 -28.21 -2.97 34.88
C ASP A 301 -29.39 -2.86 35.89
N TYR A 302 -30.54 -3.44 35.52
CA TYR A 302 -31.75 -3.56 36.39
C TYR A 302 -32.59 -4.76 35.97
N PRO A 303 -33.51 -5.24 36.84
CA PRO A 303 -34.46 -6.28 36.48
C PRO A 303 -35.47 -5.79 35.44
N HIS A 304 -35.61 -6.48 34.31
CA HIS A 304 -36.57 -6.11 33.27
C HIS A 304 -37.93 -6.77 33.45
N GLY A 305 -38.04 -7.78 34.33
CA GLY A 305 -39.28 -8.54 34.54
C GLY A 305 -39.60 -9.45 33.35
N ASN A 306 -40.86 -9.54 32.98
CA ASN A 306 -41.34 -10.39 31.89
C ASN A 306 -41.35 -9.63 30.59
N ILE A 307 -40.38 -9.88 29.70
CA ILE A 307 -40.16 -9.20 28.42
C ILE A 307 -40.43 -10.13 27.25
N ALA A 308 -40.86 -9.58 26.13
CA ALA A 308 -40.95 -10.29 24.85
C ALA A 308 -39.58 -10.48 24.21
N PHE A 309 -39.47 -11.40 23.27
CA PHE A 309 -38.22 -11.61 22.49
C PHE A 309 -37.70 -10.31 21.86
N ASP A 310 -38.57 -9.57 21.16
CA ASP A 310 -38.22 -8.30 20.52
C ASP A 310 -37.75 -7.21 21.53
N ASP A 311 -38.11 -7.33 22.81
CA ASP A 311 -37.70 -6.40 23.87
C ASP A 311 -36.27 -6.66 24.37
N ILE A 312 -35.68 -7.82 24.10
CA ILE A 312 -34.31 -8.19 24.54
C ILE A 312 -33.30 -7.20 24.00
N LEU A 313 -33.33 -6.91 22.67
CA LEU A 313 -32.48 -5.89 22.05
C LEU A 313 -32.84 -4.49 22.51
N LYS A 314 -34.13 -4.16 22.60
CA LYS A 314 -34.61 -2.84 22.97
C LYS A 314 -34.11 -2.40 24.35
N TYR A 315 -34.15 -3.31 25.32
CA TYR A 315 -33.67 -3.07 26.69
C TYR A 315 -32.22 -3.51 26.92
N SER A 316 -31.59 -4.05 25.87
CA SER A 316 -30.24 -4.62 25.98
C SER A 316 -30.10 -5.63 27.13
N CYS A 317 -31.11 -6.49 27.32
CA CYS A 317 -31.11 -7.47 28.37
C CYS A 317 -29.94 -8.46 28.23
N ASN A 318 -29.19 -8.68 29.33
CA ASN A 318 -28.09 -9.64 29.35
C ASN A 318 -28.51 -11.02 29.85
N VAL A 319 -29.75 -11.18 30.31
CA VAL A 319 -30.25 -12.37 31.07
C VAL A 319 -31.22 -13.19 30.25
N ALA A 320 -32.06 -12.53 29.46
CA ALA A 320 -33.06 -13.20 28.61
C ALA A 320 -32.41 -13.78 27.35
#